data_2fd07e5b5edf9490ed4c6cbcb340a30d
#
_entry.id   2fd07e5b5edf9490ed4c6cbcb340a30d
#
_cell.length_a   1.000
_cell.length_b   1.000
_cell.length_c   1.000
_cell.angle_alpha   90.00
_cell.angle_beta   90.00
_cell.angle_gamma   90.00
#
_symmetry.space_group_name_H-M   'P 1'
#
loop_
_entity.id
_entity.type
_entity.pdbx_description
1 polymer ?
#
loop_
_entity_poly.entity_id
_entity_poly.type
_entity_poly.pdbx_seq_one_letter_code
_entity_poly.pdbx_strand_id
1 'polypeptide(L)'
;SIHGTAPDVMEEMDAYRDLIREHISYECFQDDRFCRREDVDELVELMVEVMLLPDHGTVRIAGVEKPVAIVKNRFMKLNHEHIEYILTCLQSNTTKVGNIKAYLLTTLYNASMTISNYYTAEVNHDLYGSG
;
A
#
# COMPACT_ATOMS: atom_id res chain seq x y z
N SER A 1 20.12 22.85 16.13
CA SER A 1 19.31 23.55 15.17
C SER A 1 17.84 23.32 15.44
N ILE A 2 17.06 24.31 15.24
CA ILE A 2 15.62 24.25 15.40
C ILE A 2 14.92 23.83 14.12
N HIS A 3 15.67 23.37 13.14
CA HIS A 3 15.09 22.84 11.92
C HIS A 3 14.42 21.50 12.23
N GLY A 4 13.50 21.06 11.42
CA GLY A 4 12.73 19.88 11.71
C GLY A 4 11.53 20.18 12.57
N THR A 5 11.09 21.43 12.58
CA THR A 5 9.86 21.82 13.24
C THR A 5 8.65 21.24 12.51
N ALA A 6 7.48 21.37 13.11
CA ALA A 6 6.24 20.86 12.51
C ALA A 6 6.02 21.30 11.05
N PRO A 7 6.33 22.57 10.63
CA PRO A 7 6.20 22.95 9.23
C PRO A 7 7.04 22.11 8.29
N ASP A 8 8.29 21.79 8.67
CA ASP A 8 9.18 20.98 7.83
C ASP A 8 8.63 19.55 7.69
N VAL A 9 8.13 18.98 8.78
CA VAL A 9 7.52 17.66 8.75
C VAL A 9 6.29 17.65 7.87
N MET A 10 5.46 18.68 7.94
CA MET A 10 4.25 18.76 7.13
C MET A 10 4.57 18.91 5.65
N GLU A 11 5.59 19.68 5.31
CA GLU A 11 6.04 19.79 3.93
C GLU A 11 6.52 18.44 3.40
N GLU A 12 7.27 17.70 4.22
CA GLU A 12 7.75 16.38 3.85
C GLU A 12 6.59 15.41 3.68
N MET A 13 5.62 15.45 4.57
CA MET A 13 4.42 14.63 4.44
C MET A 13 3.68 14.91 3.14
N ASP A 14 3.50 16.19 2.83
CA ASP A 14 2.80 16.60 1.61
C ASP A 14 3.55 16.14 0.37
N ALA A 15 4.88 16.24 0.39
CA ALA A 15 5.70 15.80 -0.73
C ALA A 15 5.56 14.30 -0.96
N TYR A 16 5.62 13.51 0.10
CA TYR A 16 5.43 12.06 -0.02
C TYR A 16 4.02 11.71 -0.46
N ARG A 17 3.02 12.41 0.06
CA ARG A 17 1.64 12.17 -0.34
C ARG A 17 1.46 12.41 -1.84
N ASP A 18 1.98 13.51 -2.34
CA ASP A 18 1.89 13.83 -3.76
C ASP A 18 2.59 12.78 -4.62
N LEU A 19 3.78 12.35 -4.19
CA LEU A 19 4.55 11.35 -4.90
C LEU A 19 3.83 10.01 -4.94
N ILE A 20 3.29 9.58 -3.81
CA ILE A 20 2.55 8.32 -3.72
C ILE A 20 1.29 8.39 -4.59
N ARG A 21 0.54 9.49 -4.52
CA ARG A 21 -0.65 9.67 -5.33
C ARG A 21 -0.33 9.59 -6.81
N GLU A 22 0.79 10.15 -7.22
CA GLU A 22 1.24 10.06 -8.60
C GLU A 22 1.53 8.61 -9.00
N HIS A 23 2.26 7.88 -8.15
CA HIS A 23 2.62 6.50 -8.43
C HIS A 23 1.41 5.59 -8.59
N ILE A 24 0.38 5.81 -7.81
CA ILE A 24 -0.81 4.95 -7.85
C ILE A 24 -1.89 5.49 -8.79
N SER A 25 -1.63 6.59 -9.47
CA SER A 25 -2.63 7.24 -10.34
C SER A 25 -3.91 7.56 -9.57
N TYR A 26 -3.73 8.24 -8.44
CA TYR A 26 -4.81 8.53 -7.50
C TYR A 26 -6.03 9.14 -8.18
N GLU A 27 -5.81 10.04 -9.13
CA GLU A 27 -6.90 10.74 -9.81
C GLU A 27 -7.77 9.82 -10.67
N CYS A 28 -7.27 8.61 -10.97
CA CYS A 28 -8.04 7.64 -11.74
C CYS A 28 -9.00 6.82 -10.88
N PHE A 29 -8.90 6.90 -9.56
CA PHE A 29 -9.86 6.25 -8.69
C PHE A 29 -11.13 7.09 -8.58
N GLN A 30 -12.26 6.45 -8.78
CA GLN A 30 -13.56 7.11 -8.67
C GLN A 30 -14.42 6.33 -7.68
N ASP A 31 -15.22 7.07 -6.90
CA ASP A 31 -16.16 6.44 -6.00
C ASP A 31 -17.19 5.67 -6.79
N ASP A 32 -17.30 4.39 -6.52
CA ASP A 32 -18.31 3.54 -7.12
C ASP A 32 -18.63 2.38 -6.18
N ARG A 33 -19.36 1.40 -6.69
CA ARG A 33 -19.74 0.23 -5.91
C ARG A 33 -18.54 -0.56 -5.38
N PHE A 34 -17.42 -0.54 -6.11
CA PHE A 34 -16.27 -1.38 -5.84
C PHE A 34 -15.07 -0.59 -5.32
N CYS A 35 -15.13 0.72 -5.31
CA CYS A 35 -14.01 1.56 -4.89
C CYS A 35 -14.52 2.76 -4.11
N ARG A 36 -13.97 2.94 -2.92
CA ARG A 36 -14.23 4.14 -2.11
C ARG A 36 -12.93 4.92 -2.02
N ARG A 37 -12.95 6.17 -2.48
CA ARG A 37 -11.74 7.00 -2.44
C ARG A 37 -11.21 7.18 -1.02
N GLU A 38 -12.08 7.17 -0.02
CA GLU A 38 -11.60 7.26 1.36
C GLU A 38 -10.74 6.08 1.76
N ASP A 39 -10.99 4.88 1.20
CA ASP A 39 -10.14 3.73 1.45
C ASP A 39 -8.78 3.91 0.79
N VAL A 40 -8.75 4.48 -0.43
CA VAL A 40 -7.50 4.83 -1.09
C VAL A 40 -6.73 5.86 -0.27
N ASP A 41 -7.44 6.86 0.25
CA ASP A 41 -6.82 7.89 1.10
C ASP A 41 -6.17 7.28 2.33
N GLU A 42 -6.83 6.33 2.97
CA GLU A 42 -6.26 5.65 4.14
C GLU A 42 -4.99 4.89 3.78
N LEU A 43 -4.99 4.19 2.64
CA LEU A 43 -3.80 3.48 2.18
C LEU A 43 -2.65 4.46 1.92
N VAL A 44 -2.96 5.58 1.28
CA VAL A 44 -1.94 6.62 1.03
C VAL A 44 -1.35 7.13 2.34
N GLU A 45 -2.20 7.43 3.33
CA GLU A 45 -1.71 7.95 4.60
C GLU A 45 -0.86 6.95 5.36
N LEU A 46 -1.18 5.67 5.29
CA LEU A 46 -0.34 4.63 5.89
C LEU A 46 1.04 4.58 5.23
N MET A 47 1.09 4.70 3.91
CA MET A 47 2.36 4.73 3.20
C MET A 47 3.16 5.98 3.56
N VAL A 48 2.50 7.13 3.68
CA VAL A 48 3.17 8.37 4.10
C VAL A 48 3.80 8.20 5.48
N GLU A 49 3.08 7.61 6.43
CA GLU A 49 3.63 7.37 7.77
C GLU A 49 4.93 6.57 7.70
N VAL A 50 4.96 5.53 6.89
CA VAL A 50 6.15 4.69 6.76
C VAL A 50 7.29 5.48 6.11
N MET A 51 6.98 6.29 5.10
CA MET A 51 8.00 7.08 4.41
C MET A 51 8.68 8.09 5.35
N LEU A 52 8.04 8.46 6.44
CA LEU A 52 8.60 9.39 7.42
C LEU A 52 9.47 8.70 8.47
N LEU A 53 9.45 7.37 8.54
CA LEU A 53 10.25 6.64 9.51
C LEU A 53 11.74 6.71 9.15
N PRO A 54 12.63 6.64 10.16
CA PRO A 54 14.07 6.58 9.88
C PRO A 54 14.45 5.32 9.11
N ASP A 55 15.32 5.45 8.13
CA ASP A 55 15.72 4.31 7.29
C ASP A 55 16.35 3.17 8.09
N HIS A 56 17.04 3.49 9.17
CA HIS A 56 17.70 2.49 10.00
C HIS A 56 16.77 1.79 10.98
N GLY A 57 15.51 2.20 11.03
CA GLY A 57 14.53 1.59 11.92
C GLY A 57 13.90 0.35 11.32
N THR A 58 12.93 -0.19 12.05
CA THR A 58 12.14 -1.34 11.61
C THR A 58 10.66 -1.01 11.71
N VAL A 59 9.87 -1.76 10.98
CA VAL A 59 8.42 -1.71 11.06
C VAL A 59 7.90 -3.14 11.09
N ARG A 60 6.87 -3.37 11.90
CA ARG A 60 6.34 -4.71 12.08
C ARG A 60 5.35 -5.03 10.98
N ILE A 61 5.65 -6.06 10.20
CA ILE A 61 4.79 -6.55 9.12
C ILE A 61 4.51 -8.02 9.38
N ALA A 62 3.26 -8.38 9.55
CA ALA A 62 2.85 -9.76 9.79
C ALA A 62 3.61 -10.41 10.95
N GLY A 63 3.81 -9.65 12.02
CA GLY A 63 4.48 -10.16 13.21
C GLY A 63 5.99 -10.22 13.14
N VAL A 64 6.59 -9.77 12.04
CA VAL A 64 8.04 -9.80 11.84
C VAL A 64 8.55 -8.39 11.65
N GLU A 65 9.68 -8.06 12.29
CA GLU A 65 10.32 -6.77 12.14
C GLU A 65 11.04 -6.72 10.79
N LYS A 66 10.65 -5.77 9.95
CA LYS A 66 11.25 -5.57 8.63
C LYS A 66 12.01 -4.26 8.60
N PRO A 67 13.18 -4.21 7.97
CA PRO A 67 13.89 -2.93 7.81
C PRO A 67 13.02 -1.91 7.09
N VAL A 68 12.95 -0.71 7.64
CA VAL A 68 12.15 0.37 7.06
C VAL A 68 12.57 0.64 5.62
N ALA A 69 13.88 0.63 5.33
CA ALA A 69 14.36 0.90 3.99
C ALA A 69 13.77 -0.06 2.96
N ILE A 70 13.61 -1.33 3.32
CA ILE A 70 13.01 -2.34 2.43
C ILE A 70 11.52 -2.06 2.22
N VAL A 71 10.81 -1.73 3.30
CA VAL A 71 9.38 -1.44 3.22
C VAL A 71 9.13 -0.21 2.35
N LYS A 72 9.91 0.85 2.56
CA LYS A 72 9.84 2.06 1.73
C LYS A 72 10.05 1.73 0.25
N ASN A 73 11.05 0.93 -0.05
CA ASN A 73 11.35 0.55 -1.43
C ASN A 73 10.17 -0.16 -2.06
N ARG A 74 9.55 -1.07 -1.34
CA ARG A 74 8.36 -1.77 -1.84
C ARG A 74 7.18 -0.84 -2.06
N PHE A 75 6.93 0.05 -1.11
CA PHE A 75 5.81 0.98 -1.21
C PHE A 75 5.94 1.91 -2.41
N MET A 76 7.17 2.34 -2.72
CA MET A 76 7.40 3.22 -3.85
C MET A 76 7.23 2.53 -5.20
N LYS A 77 7.13 1.21 -5.21
CA LYS A 77 6.89 0.43 -6.43
C LYS A 77 5.42 0.11 -6.65
N LEU A 78 4.56 0.43 -5.71
CA LEU A 78 3.14 0.18 -5.86
C LEU A 78 2.53 1.11 -6.92
N ASN A 79 1.63 0.56 -7.72
CA ASN A 79 0.98 1.30 -8.78
C ASN A 79 -0.55 1.15 -8.66
N HIS A 80 -1.26 1.64 -9.64
CA HIS A 80 -2.73 1.63 -9.65
C HIS A 80 -3.30 0.20 -9.52
N GLU A 81 -2.74 -0.75 -10.24
CA GLU A 81 -3.22 -2.14 -10.20
C GLU A 81 -3.07 -2.76 -8.82
N HIS A 82 -1.95 -2.47 -8.15
CA HIS A 82 -1.72 -2.97 -6.79
C HIS A 82 -2.79 -2.45 -5.84
N ILE A 83 -3.12 -1.17 -5.93
CA ILE A 83 -4.12 -0.58 -5.06
C ILE A 83 -5.51 -1.14 -5.37
N GLU A 84 -5.85 -1.31 -6.63
CA GLU A 84 -7.10 -1.95 -7.01
C GLU A 84 -7.22 -3.36 -6.43
N TYR A 85 -6.13 -4.11 -6.51
CA TYR A 85 -6.09 -5.46 -5.92
C TYR A 85 -6.33 -5.42 -4.41
N ILE A 86 -5.69 -4.49 -3.72
CA ILE A 86 -5.86 -4.33 -2.27
C ILE A 86 -7.31 -3.99 -1.93
N LEU A 87 -7.92 -3.11 -2.69
CA LEU A 87 -9.33 -2.75 -2.48
C LEU A 87 -10.24 -3.97 -2.67
N THR A 88 -9.96 -4.80 -3.65
CA THR A 88 -10.68 -6.04 -3.86
C THR A 88 -10.54 -6.98 -2.68
N CYS A 89 -9.31 -7.12 -2.16
CA CYS A 89 -9.06 -7.94 -0.96
C CYS A 89 -9.83 -7.42 0.25
N LEU A 90 -9.88 -6.11 0.42
CA LEU A 90 -10.62 -5.49 1.52
C LEU A 90 -12.10 -5.83 1.46
N GLN A 91 -12.68 -5.77 0.27
CA GLN A 91 -14.09 -6.07 0.08
C GLN A 91 -14.40 -7.54 0.38
N SER A 92 -13.47 -8.42 0.03
CA SER A 92 -13.65 -9.86 0.22
C SER A 92 -13.48 -10.28 1.68
N ASN A 93 -12.70 -9.51 2.45
CA ASN A 93 -12.35 -9.86 3.83
C ASN A 93 -12.84 -8.84 4.84
N THR A 94 -14.03 -8.33 4.64
CA THR A 94 -14.57 -7.22 5.44
C THR A 94 -14.89 -7.57 6.87
N THR A 95 -14.99 -8.83 7.21
CA THR A 95 -15.48 -9.20 8.53
C THR A 95 -14.32 -9.58 9.44
N LYS A 96 -14.19 -8.87 10.55
CA LYS A 96 -13.43 -9.33 11.71
C LYS A 96 -11.92 -9.23 11.63
N VAL A 97 -11.41 -8.18 10.98
CA VAL A 97 -9.99 -7.86 11.14
C VAL A 97 -9.86 -7.08 12.45
N GLY A 98 -9.21 -7.69 13.44
CA GLY A 98 -9.05 -7.04 14.75
C GLY A 98 -8.12 -5.86 14.72
N ASN A 99 -7.12 -5.87 13.83
CA ASN A 99 -6.17 -4.77 13.68
C ASN A 99 -6.08 -4.43 12.20
N ILE A 100 -6.93 -3.48 11.78
CA ILE A 100 -7.01 -3.11 10.37
C ILE A 100 -5.72 -2.48 9.85
N LYS A 101 -5.05 -1.67 10.66
CA LYS A 101 -3.80 -1.03 10.24
C LYS A 101 -2.73 -2.07 9.95
N ALA A 102 -2.57 -3.06 10.83
CA ALA A 102 -1.60 -4.14 10.64
C ALA A 102 -1.93 -4.95 9.38
N TYR A 103 -3.21 -5.22 9.16
CA TYR A 103 -3.68 -5.92 7.96
C TYR A 103 -3.35 -5.14 6.69
N LEU A 104 -3.63 -3.85 6.68
CA LEU A 104 -3.38 -2.99 5.52
C LEU A 104 -1.88 -2.88 5.22
N LEU A 105 -1.05 -2.72 6.26
CA LEU A 105 0.40 -2.67 6.07
C LEU A 105 0.92 -3.97 5.46
N THR A 106 0.44 -5.10 5.94
CA THR A 106 0.84 -6.40 5.40
C THR A 106 0.41 -6.56 3.94
N THR A 107 -0.82 -6.17 3.64
CA THR A 107 -1.35 -6.27 2.29
C THR A 107 -0.59 -5.37 1.32
N LEU A 108 -0.29 -4.14 1.74
CA LEU A 108 0.54 -3.22 0.96
C LEU A 108 1.93 -3.79 0.70
N TYR A 109 2.56 -4.33 1.74
CA TYR A 109 3.90 -4.88 1.64
C TYR A 109 3.97 -6.03 0.66
N ASN A 110 2.96 -6.88 0.66
CA ASN A 110 2.93 -8.09 -0.16
C ASN A 110 2.29 -7.89 -1.54
N ALA A 111 1.69 -6.75 -1.79
CA ALA A 111 0.83 -6.55 -2.97
C ALA A 111 1.53 -6.88 -4.28
N SER A 112 2.76 -6.39 -4.49
CA SER A 112 3.45 -6.63 -5.75
C SER A 112 3.71 -8.10 -6.00
N MET A 113 4.10 -8.84 -4.96
CA MET A 113 4.33 -10.28 -5.07
C MET A 113 3.02 -11.04 -5.25
N THR A 114 2.02 -10.68 -4.46
CA THR A 114 0.74 -11.38 -4.47
C THR A 114 0.02 -11.23 -5.80
N ILE A 115 -0.01 -10.02 -6.35
CA ILE A 115 -0.69 -9.78 -7.61
C ILE A 115 0.05 -10.45 -8.77
N SER A 116 1.38 -10.47 -8.73
CA SER A 116 2.18 -11.14 -9.73
C SER A 116 1.89 -12.65 -9.72
N ASN A 117 1.87 -13.24 -8.54
CA ASN A 117 1.55 -14.66 -8.38
C ASN A 117 0.13 -14.98 -8.85
N TYR A 118 -0.82 -14.11 -8.55
CA TYR A 118 -2.19 -14.27 -8.97
C TYR A 118 -2.30 -14.30 -10.50
N TYR A 119 -1.70 -13.33 -11.17
CA TYR A 119 -1.75 -13.27 -12.63
C TYR A 119 -1.02 -14.44 -13.27
N THR A 120 0.08 -14.88 -12.70
CA THR A 120 0.79 -16.06 -13.19
C THR A 120 -0.09 -17.31 -13.09
N ALA A 121 -0.77 -17.48 -11.96
CA ALA A 121 -1.68 -18.60 -11.77
C ALA A 121 -2.86 -18.55 -12.76
N GLU A 122 -3.41 -17.38 -13.01
CA GLU A 122 -4.49 -17.19 -13.98
C GLU A 122 -4.05 -17.55 -15.39
N VAL A 123 -2.88 -17.06 -15.80
CA VAL A 123 -2.32 -17.37 -17.12
C VAL A 123 -2.10 -18.87 -17.25
N ASN A 124 -1.51 -19.51 -16.25
CA ASN A 124 -1.27 -20.96 -16.29
C ASN A 124 -2.58 -21.73 -16.37
N HIS A 125 -3.59 -21.30 -15.66
CA HIS A 125 -4.92 -21.92 -15.71
C HIS A 125 -5.51 -21.83 -17.12
N ASP A 126 -5.43 -20.65 -17.73
CA ASP A 126 -5.97 -20.43 -19.07
C ASP A 126 -5.20 -21.25 -20.11
N LEU A 127 -3.90 -21.40 -19.97
CA LEU A 127 -3.08 -22.14 -20.93
C LEU A 127 -3.16 -23.65 -20.74
N TYR A 128 -3.28 -24.14 -19.52
CA TYR A 128 -3.12 -25.56 -19.23
C TYR A 128 -4.27 -26.20 -18.48
N GLY A 129 -5.11 -25.41 -17.83
CA GLY A 129 -6.08 -25.92 -16.89
C GLY A 129 -7.52 -25.85 -17.31
N SER A 130 -7.81 -25.13 -18.35
CA SER A 130 -9.19 -24.85 -18.73
C SER A 130 -9.76 -25.92 -19.66
N GLY A 131 -9.30 -27.04 -19.50
CA GLY A 131 -9.77 -28.15 -20.34
C GLY A 131 -11.23 -28.04 -20.68
#